data_efdcc7d510e98b1d6db6a9ecb96fd162
#
_entry.id   efdcc7d510e98b1d6db6a9ecb96fd162
#
_cell.length_a   1.000
_cell.length_b   1.000
_cell.length_c   1.000
_cell.angle_alpha   90.00
_cell.angle_beta   90.00
_cell.angle_gamma   90.00
#
_symmetry.space_group_name_H-M   'P 1'
#
loop_
_entity.id
_entity.type
_entity.pdbx_description
1 polymer ?
#
loop_
_entity_poly.entity_id
_entity_poly.type
_entity_poly.pdbx_seq_one_letter_code
_entity_poly.pdbx_strand_id
1 'polypeptide(L)'
;MVMDVRNIEDVAPVVEHNGTVPVWWMVKSREMKEMTDGGFLELVNEFEVAGGGYVDPHSHPTHEFYYVLRGRGIMTISGEDRPIAQGDLVHIPPDAVHSLRPVSDNASIHCFCFAIGVKGSGPIDYTNH
;
A
#
# COMPACT_ATOMS: atom_id res chain seq x y z
N MET A 1 10.36 28.78 -6.54
CA MET A 1 10.00 27.36 -6.31
C MET A 1 9.85 27.11 -4.82
N VAL A 2 8.75 26.53 -4.42
CA VAL A 2 8.52 26.15 -3.01
C VAL A 2 8.98 24.71 -2.82
N MET A 3 9.80 24.48 -1.81
CA MET A 3 10.19 23.12 -1.47
C MET A 3 8.98 22.34 -0.94
N ASP A 4 8.69 21.19 -1.49
CA ASP A 4 7.59 20.31 -1.05
C ASP A 4 8.19 19.28 -0.07
N VAL A 5 7.86 19.44 1.21
CA VAL A 5 8.29 18.52 2.27
C VAL A 5 7.05 18.05 3.00
N ARG A 6 6.84 16.75 3.07
CA ARG A 6 5.67 16.15 3.71
C ARG A 6 6.12 15.24 4.84
N ASN A 7 5.50 15.39 5.99
CA ASN A 7 5.76 14.56 7.16
C ASN A 7 4.47 13.78 7.46
N ILE A 8 4.60 12.51 7.79
CA ILE A 8 3.45 11.65 8.09
C ILE A 8 2.61 12.21 9.24
N GLU A 9 3.22 12.93 10.19
CA GLU A 9 2.49 13.53 11.30
C GLU A 9 1.50 14.61 10.87
N ASP A 10 1.74 15.21 9.70
CA ASP A 10 0.87 16.24 9.12
C ASP A 10 -0.21 15.67 8.20
N VAL A 11 -0.24 14.36 8.03
CA VAL A 11 -1.19 13.67 7.15
C VAL A 11 -2.24 12.97 8.00
N ALA A 12 -3.51 13.34 7.85
CA ALA A 12 -4.60 12.65 8.52
C ALA A 12 -4.82 11.30 7.86
N PRO A 13 -4.85 10.19 8.63
CA PRO A 13 -5.08 8.88 8.03
C PRO A 13 -6.51 8.73 7.53
N VAL A 14 -6.66 8.00 6.42
CA VAL A 14 -7.95 7.53 5.95
C VAL A 14 -8.07 6.07 6.36
N VAL A 15 -9.14 5.72 7.08
CA VAL A 15 -9.32 4.35 7.55
C VAL A 15 -10.01 3.54 6.45
N GLU A 16 -9.30 2.56 5.91
CA GLU A 16 -9.74 1.73 4.78
C GLU A 16 -9.91 0.28 5.23
N HIS A 17 -10.29 -0.59 4.30
CA HIS A 17 -10.45 -2.03 4.54
C HIS A 17 -11.38 -2.33 5.74
N ASN A 18 -12.66 -1.96 5.57
CA ASN A 18 -13.71 -2.16 6.59
C ASN A 18 -13.44 -1.43 7.91
N GLY A 19 -12.80 -0.27 7.83
CA GLY A 19 -12.52 0.54 9.01
C GLY A 19 -11.41 -0.02 9.89
N THR A 20 -10.56 -0.90 9.37
CA THR A 20 -9.51 -1.56 10.16
C THR A 20 -8.09 -1.12 9.82
N VAL A 21 -7.87 -0.48 8.67
CA VAL A 21 -6.52 -0.15 8.21
C VAL A 21 -6.39 1.35 7.99
N PRO A 22 -5.70 2.07 8.90
CA PRO A 22 -5.37 3.48 8.66
C PRO A 22 -4.31 3.58 7.56
N VAL A 23 -4.55 4.44 6.59
CA VAL A 23 -3.64 4.70 5.48
C VAL A 23 -3.28 6.18 5.46
N TRP A 24 -1.98 6.46 5.50
CA TRP A 24 -1.45 7.83 5.40
C TRP A 24 -1.04 8.07 3.96
N TRP A 25 -1.91 8.75 3.21
CA TRP A 25 -1.68 9.08 1.80
C TRP A 25 -0.73 10.27 1.71
N MET A 26 0.55 9.99 1.58
CA MET A 26 1.58 11.03 1.44
C MET A 26 1.48 11.75 0.11
N VAL A 27 1.18 11.00 -0.94
CA VAL A 27 0.88 11.53 -2.28
C VAL A 27 -0.22 10.67 -2.88
N LYS A 28 -1.31 11.32 -3.29
CA LYS A 28 -2.41 10.62 -3.97
C LYS A 28 -2.08 10.45 -5.46
N SER A 29 -2.69 9.46 -6.11
CA SER A 29 -2.36 9.13 -7.51
C SER A 29 -2.49 10.31 -8.46
N ARG A 30 -3.53 11.13 -8.32
CA ARG A 30 -3.70 12.32 -9.16
C ARG A 30 -2.60 13.34 -8.92
N GLU A 31 -2.26 13.60 -7.65
CA GLU A 31 -1.16 14.48 -7.30
C GLU A 31 0.16 13.98 -7.86
N MET A 32 0.38 12.66 -7.81
CA MET A 32 1.62 12.07 -8.32
C MET A 32 1.80 12.36 -9.80
N LYS A 33 0.74 12.25 -10.58
CA LYS A 33 0.79 12.57 -12.01
C LYS A 33 1.14 14.04 -12.26
N GLU A 34 0.56 14.94 -11.47
CA GLU A 34 0.85 16.37 -11.57
C GLU A 34 2.29 16.68 -11.15
N MET A 35 2.76 16.09 -10.04
CA MET A 35 4.11 16.31 -9.53
C MET A 35 5.20 15.78 -10.45
N THR A 36 4.90 14.77 -11.24
CA THR A 36 5.87 14.07 -12.08
C THR A 36 5.61 14.26 -13.57
N ASP A 37 4.81 15.24 -13.93
CA ASP A 37 4.45 15.55 -15.33
C ASP A 37 3.93 14.33 -16.10
N GLY A 38 3.08 13.54 -15.44
CA GLY A 38 2.49 12.35 -16.03
C GLY A 38 3.37 11.10 -15.97
N GLY A 39 4.38 11.12 -15.10
CA GLY A 39 5.24 9.96 -14.89
C GLY A 39 4.51 8.74 -14.35
N PHE A 40 5.21 7.61 -14.32
CA PHE A 40 4.60 6.31 -14.02
C PHE A 40 4.40 6.01 -12.54
N LEU A 41 4.99 6.79 -11.63
CA LEU A 41 4.78 6.58 -10.20
C LEU A 41 3.36 7.06 -9.83
N GLU A 42 2.50 6.12 -9.41
CA GLU A 42 1.08 6.39 -9.21
C GLU A 42 0.73 6.82 -7.77
N LEU A 43 1.40 6.24 -6.77
CA LEU A 43 1.14 6.58 -5.38
C LEU A 43 2.35 6.29 -4.49
N VAL A 44 2.35 6.96 -3.35
CA VAL A 44 3.27 6.69 -2.24
C VAL A 44 2.49 6.84 -0.96
N ASN A 45 2.53 5.83 -0.10
CA ASN A 45 1.86 5.91 1.20
C ASN A 45 2.53 5.02 2.26
N GLU A 46 2.06 5.14 3.47
CA GLU A 46 2.31 4.19 4.56
C GLU A 46 0.97 3.70 5.08
N PHE A 47 0.95 2.49 5.58
CA PHE A 47 -0.23 1.92 6.23
C PHE A 47 0.18 1.01 7.38
N GLU A 48 -0.75 0.80 8.29
CA GLU A 48 -0.54 -0.10 9.43
C GLU A 48 -1.74 -1.04 9.57
N VAL A 49 -1.43 -2.32 9.76
CA VAL A 49 -2.44 -3.33 10.06
C VAL A 49 -2.19 -3.82 11.49
N ALA A 50 -3.13 -3.56 12.38
CA ALA A 50 -3.09 -4.02 13.76
C ALA A 50 -3.74 -5.40 13.89
N GLY A 51 -3.53 -6.04 15.03
CA GLY A 51 -4.18 -7.33 15.32
C GLY A 51 -5.69 -7.26 15.18
N GLY A 52 -6.28 -8.26 14.55
CA GLY A 52 -7.70 -8.30 14.23
C GLY A 52 -8.06 -7.59 12.94
N GLY A 53 -7.18 -6.75 12.39
CA GLY A 53 -7.37 -6.11 11.10
C GLY A 53 -6.70 -6.89 9.98
N TYR A 54 -7.04 -6.55 8.76
CA TYR A 54 -6.37 -7.10 7.58
C TYR A 54 -6.66 -6.21 6.38
N VAL A 55 -5.73 -6.21 5.43
CA VAL A 55 -5.97 -5.61 4.12
C VAL A 55 -6.86 -6.57 3.34
N ASP A 56 -8.05 -6.13 2.95
CA ASP A 56 -9.00 -6.97 2.23
C ASP A 56 -8.39 -7.49 0.92
N PRO A 57 -8.71 -8.72 0.50
CA PRO A 57 -8.29 -9.22 -0.80
C PRO A 57 -8.76 -8.28 -1.90
N HIS A 58 -7.83 -7.76 -2.69
CA HIS A 58 -8.12 -6.82 -3.77
C HIS A 58 -7.03 -6.88 -4.84
N SER A 59 -7.29 -6.26 -5.96
CA SER A 59 -6.31 -6.13 -7.04
C SER A 59 -6.42 -4.74 -7.69
N HIS A 60 -5.38 -4.37 -8.41
CA HIS A 60 -5.35 -3.13 -9.19
C HIS A 60 -4.33 -3.26 -10.33
N PRO A 61 -4.46 -2.43 -11.38
CA PRO A 61 -3.65 -2.58 -12.59
C PRO A 61 -2.31 -1.87 -12.49
N THR A 62 -1.62 -2.01 -11.35
CA THR A 62 -0.30 -1.39 -11.13
C THR A 62 0.66 -2.42 -10.57
N HIS A 63 1.95 -2.18 -10.78
CA HIS A 63 2.96 -2.81 -9.93
C HIS A 63 2.93 -2.08 -8.59
N GLU A 64 2.79 -2.83 -7.51
CA GLU A 64 2.82 -2.25 -6.17
C GLU A 64 3.95 -2.86 -5.37
N PHE A 65 4.54 -2.06 -4.50
CA PHE A 65 5.64 -2.51 -3.64
C PHE A 65 5.32 -2.13 -2.20
N TYR A 66 5.46 -3.11 -1.31
CA TYR A 66 5.41 -2.90 0.13
C TYR A 66 6.81 -3.07 0.70
N TYR A 67 7.28 -2.11 1.43
CA TYR A 67 8.51 -2.26 2.23
C TYR A 67 8.12 -2.25 3.71
N VAL A 68 8.44 -3.33 4.42
CA VAL A 68 8.06 -3.47 5.82
C VAL A 68 8.99 -2.64 6.69
N LEU A 69 8.44 -1.60 7.31
CA LEU A 69 9.20 -0.72 8.20
C LEU A 69 9.33 -1.31 9.59
N ARG A 70 8.30 -2.00 10.07
CA ARG A 70 8.30 -2.66 11.38
C ARG A 70 7.19 -3.69 11.46
N GLY A 71 7.35 -4.66 12.34
CA GLY A 71 6.34 -5.68 12.61
C GLY A 71 6.47 -6.89 11.71
N ARG A 72 5.46 -7.76 11.78
CA ARG A 72 5.39 -9.04 11.05
C ARG A 72 3.99 -9.29 10.55
N GLY A 73 3.88 -9.92 9.38
CA GLY A 73 2.60 -10.26 8.82
C GLY A 73 2.66 -11.48 7.91
N ILE A 74 1.49 -11.91 7.46
CA ILE A 74 1.34 -12.94 6.44
C ILE A 74 0.82 -12.26 5.18
N MET A 75 1.64 -12.26 4.14
CA MET A 75 1.27 -11.73 2.83
C MET A 75 0.67 -12.84 1.99
N THR A 76 -0.46 -12.56 1.35
CA THR A 76 -1.08 -13.50 0.42
C THR A 76 -1.12 -12.85 -0.96
N ILE A 77 -0.52 -13.51 -1.95
CA ILE A 77 -0.55 -13.07 -3.35
C ILE A 77 -0.95 -14.26 -4.20
N SER A 78 -2.02 -14.10 -4.98
CA SER A 78 -2.53 -15.13 -5.89
C SER A 78 -2.67 -16.50 -5.22
N GLY A 79 -3.15 -16.50 -3.96
CA GLY A 79 -3.39 -17.72 -3.19
C GLY A 79 -2.17 -18.30 -2.47
N GLU A 80 -1.00 -17.70 -2.61
CA GLU A 80 0.21 -18.12 -1.90
C GLU A 80 0.41 -17.27 -0.65
N ASP A 81 0.57 -17.91 0.50
CA ASP A 81 0.85 -17.24 1.77
C ASP A 81 2.33 -17.26 2.06
N ARG A 82 2.85 -16.13 2.53
CA ARG A 82 4.25 -16.03 2.92
C ARG A 82 4.42 -15.08 4.11
N PRO A 83 5.16 -15.48 5.15
CA PRO A 83 5.47 -14.55 6.24
C PRO A 83 6.43 -13.47 5.77
N ILE A 84 6.17 -12.24 6.19
CA ILE A 84 7.04 -11.09 5.92
C ILE A 84 7.33 -10.35 7.23
N ALA A 85 8.47 -9.69 7.28
CA ALA A 85 8.96 -9.00 8.48
C ALA A 85 9.75 -7.76 8.09
N GLN A 86 10.15 -6.98 9.09
CA GLN A 86 10.95 -5.77 8.91
C GLN A 86 12.11 -5.99 7.93
N GLY A 87 12.24 -5.09 6.97
CA GLY A 87 13.28 -5.14 5.95
C GLY A 87 12.90 -5.90 4.68
N ASP A 88 11.74 -6.56 4.66
CA ASP A 88 11.28 -7.26 3.46
C ASP A 88 10.66 -6.29 2.46
N LEU A 89 10.98 -6.50 1.19
CA LEU A 89 10.34 -5.82 0.07
C LEU A 89 9.47 -6.83 -0.67
N VAL A 90 8.19 -6.51 -0.81
CA VAL A 90 7.22 -7.35 -1.52
C VAL A 90 6.84 -6.66 -2.83
N HIS A 91 6.97 -7.39 -3.94
CA HIS A 91 6.48 -6.93 -5.24
C HIS A 91 5.14 -7.60 -5.54
N ILE A 92 4.13 -6.79 -5.80
CA ILE A 92 2.79 -7.24 -6.17
C ILE A 92 2.59 -6.91 -7.65
N PRO A 93 2.53 -7.93 -8.53
CA PRO A 93 2.34 -7.69 -9.96
C PRO A 93 0.96 -7.10 -10.28
N PRO A 94 0.79 -6.46 -11.46
CA PRO A 94 -0.52 -5.96 -11.87
C PRO A 94 -1.58 -7.06 -11.84
N ASP A 95 -2.76 -6.69 -11.35
CA ASP A 95 -3.95 -7.54 -11.27
C ASP A 95 -3.85 -8.77 -10.37
N ALA A 96 -2.74 -8.94 -9.65
CA ALA A 96 -2.61 -10.03 -8.68
C ALA A 96 -3.47 -9.73 -7.45
N VAL A 97 -4.34 -10.66 -7.09
CA VAL A 97 -5.15 -10.55 -5.88
C VAL A 97 -4.23 -10.69 -4.67
N HIS A 98 -4.29 -9.73 -3.77
CA HIS A 98 -3.40 -9.72 -2.59
C HIS A 98 -4.12 -9.25 -1.34
N SER A 99 -3.61 -9.69 -0.21
CA SER A 99 -4.06 -9.31 1.12
C SER A 99 -2.90 -9.41 2.10
N LEU A 100 -3.07 -8.79 3.27
CA LEU A 100 -2.04 -8.78 4.31
C LEU A 100 -2.72 -8.79 5.68
N ARG A 101 -2.25 -9.63 6.58
CA ARG A 101 -2.69 -9.66 7.96
C ARG A 101 -1.49 -9.76 8.90
N PRO A 102 -1.61 -9.27 10.16
CA PRO A 102 -0.56 -9.52 11.17
C PRO A 102 -0.44 -11.01 11.45
N VAL A 103 0.70 -11.43 12.01
CA VAL A 103 0.93 -12.85 12.35
C VAL A 103 0.04 -13.33 13.50
N SER A 104 -0.46 -12.42 14.34
CA SER A 104 -1.34 -12.75 15.46
C SER A 104 -2.14 -11.51 15.88
N ASP A 105 -3.12 -11.71 16.76
CA ASP A 105 -3.95 -10.61 17.28
C ASP A 105 -3.17 -9.61 18.14
N ASN A 106 -1.99 -9.99 18.61
CA ASN A 106 -1.12 -9.13 19.42
C ASN A 106 -0.02 -8.45 18.59
N ALA A 107 0.04 -8.75 17.30
CA ALA A 107 1.05 -8.21 16.40
C ALA A 107 0.48 -7.10 15.54
N SER A 108 1.37 -6.32 14.95
CA SER A 108 1.03 -5.33 13.93
C SER A 108 2.10 -5.36 12.85
N ILE A 109 1.79 -4.78 11.71
CA ILE A 109 2.76 -4.59 10.62
C ILE A 109 2.55 -3.21 10.02
N HIS A 110 3.64 -2.48 9.81
CA HIS A 110 3.63 -1.15 9.24
C HIS A 110 4.50 -1.14 7.99
N CYS A 111 3.92 -0.72 6.88
CA CYS A 111 4.57 -0.76 5.58
C CYS A 111 4.61 0.61 4.92
N PHE A 112 5.70 0.85 4.19
CA PHE A 112 5.78 1.89 3.18
C PHE A 112 5.36 1.27 1.85
N CYS A 113 4.53 1.99 1.09
CA CYS A 113 3.96 1.47 -0.14
C CYS A 113 4.13 2.48 -1.28
N PHE A 114 4.49 1.99 -2.46
CA PHE A 114 4.44 2.79 -3.67
C PHE A 114 3.98 1.92 -4.83
N ALA A 115 3.39 2.55 -5.84
CA ALA A 115 2.89 1.83 -7.00
C ALA A 115 3.29 2.52 -8.29
N ILE A 116 3.58 1.71 -9.30
CA ILE A 116 3.99 2.16 -10.63
C ILE A 116 2.86 1.80 -11.60
N GLY A 117 2.34 2.83 -12.29
CA GLY A 117 1.31 2.64 -13.28
C GLY A 117 1.82 1.86 -14.49
N VAL A 118 0.94 1.04 -15.05
CA VAL A 118 1.22 0.32 -16.29
C VAL A 118 0.79 1.21 -17.45
N LYS A 119 1.66 1.32 -18.46
CA LYS A 119 1.39 2.13 -19.65
C LYS A 119 0.07 1.69 -20.30
N GLY A 120 -0.82 2.65 -20.53
CA GLY A 120 -2.11 2.40 -21.15
C GLY A 120 -3.22 2.08 -20.15
N SER A 121 -2.91 1.87 -18.88
CA SER A 121 -3.94 1.77 -17.84
C SER A 121 -4.41 3.17 -17.44
N GLY A 122 -5.65 3.27 -17.00
CA GLY A 122 -6.17 4.52 -16.44
C GLY A 122 -5.67 4.78 -15.02
N PRO A 123 -6.32 5.69 -14.28
CA PRO A 123 -6.05 5.88 -12.86
C PRO A 123 -6.20 4.56 -12.11
N ILE A 124 -5.54 4.47 -10.94
CA ILE A 124 -5.68 3.28 -10.10
C ILE A 124 -7.15 3.06 -9.79
N ASP A 125 -7.61 1.85 -10.09
CA ASP A 125 -8.95 1.40 -9.79
C ASP A 125 -8.82 0.09 -8.99
N TYR A 126 -9.31 0.13 -7.75
CA TYR A 126 -9.22 -1.02 -6.86
C TYR A 126 -10.39 -1.97 -7.13
N THR A 127 -10.05 -3.22 -7.37
CA THR A 127 -11.05 -4.28 -7.51
C THR A 127 -11.03 -5.14 -6.25
N ASN A 128 -12.15 -5.15 -5.52
CA ASN A 128 -12.30 -5.99 -4.32
C ASN A 128 -12.66 -7.42 -4.73
N HIS A 129 -12.10 -8.37 -4.01
CA HIS A 129 -12.32 -9.79 -4.26
C HIS A 129 -12.89 -10.54 -3.06
#